data_b0759045cf1efa63531194203e9f71d2
#
_entry.id   b0759045cf1efa63531194203e9f71d2
#
_cell.length_a   1.000
_cell.length_b   1.000
_cell.length_c   1.000
_cell.angle_alpha   90.00
_cell.angle_beta   90.00
_cell.angle_gamma   90.00
#
_symmetry.space_group_name_H-M   'P 1'
#
loop_
_entity.id
_entity.type
_entity.pdbx_description
1 polymer ?
#
loop_
_entity_poly.entity_id
_entity_poly.type
_entity_poly.pdbx_seq_one_letter_code
_entity_poly.pdbx_strand_id
1 'polypeptide(L)'
;IQLTPNYNFIFIDPGDETAARIEQSYRAAKVISDRVYILSNNPLIQGDGVMRVPHQVDEMISPLYTLAFVQMMAYTVSETNSTWKQHPLMKEYKAILFGKSDTYQAYDCT
;
A
#
# COMPACT_ATOMS: atom_id res chain seq x y z
N ILE A 1 3.45 -7.84 16.88
CA ILE A 1 3.56 -8.11 15.43
C ILE A 1 3.78 -9.59 15.24
N GLN A 2 2.85 -10.24 14.59
CA GLN A 2 3.00 -11.65 14.21
C GLN A 2 3.67 -11.74 12.84
N LEU A 3 4.96 -12.00 12.84
CA LEU A 3 5.68 -12.32 11.63
C LEU A 3 5.49 -13.82 11.34
N THR A 4 4.66 -14.15 10.38
CA THR A 4 4.49 -15.51 9.91
C THR A 4 4.93 -15.60 8.45
N PRO A 5 5.46 -16.76 8.00
CA PRO A 5 5.90 -16.91 6.61
C PRO A 5 4.77 -16.82 5.58
N ASN A 6 3.53 -16.82 6.02
CA ASN A 6 2.37 -16.79 5.13
C ASN A 6 1.90 -15.38 4.75
N TYR A 7 2.38 -14.35 5.43
CA TYR A 7 2.00 -12.97 5.15
C TYR A 7 3.01 -12.26 4.27
N ASN A 8 2.53 -11.34 3.46
CA ASN A 8 3.36 -10.39 2.75
C ASN A 8 3.62 -9.17 3.63
N PHE A 9 4.86 -8.78 3.77
CA PHE A 9 5.26 -7.60 4.53
C PHE A 9 5.84 -6.56 3.58
N ILE A 10 5.36 -5.36 3.69
CA ILE A 10 5.84 -4.23 2.91
C ILE A 10 6.33 -3.17 3.87
N PHE A 11 7.62 -2.92 3.86
CA PHE A 11 8.24 -1.84 4.60
C PHE A 11 8.31 -0.60 3.72
N ILE A 12 8.08 0.54 4.30
CA ILE A 12 8.16 1.83 3.63
C ILE A 12 9.27 2.63 4.28
N ASP A 13 10.31 2.90 3.51
CA ASP A 13 11.45 3.70 3.93
C ASP A 13 11.26 5.13 3.39
N PRO A 14 10.93 6.09 4.26
CA PRO A 14 10.70 7.47 3.83
C PRO A 14 11.99 8.25 3.53
N GLY A 15 13.17 7.67 3.79
CA GLY A 15 14.45 8.33 3.58
C GLY A 15 14.82 9.37 4.63
N ASP A 16 14.13 9.37 5.76
CA ASP A 16 14.38 10.26 6.89
C ASP A 16 15.25 9.61 7.98
N GLU A 17 15.28 10.19 9.16
CA GLU A 17 16.05 9.69 10.31
C GLU A 17 15.58 8.30 10.80
N THR A 18 14.38 7.87 10.43
CA THR A 18 13.85 6.55 10.78
C THR A 18 14.30 5.45 9.82
N ALA A 19 14.90 5.80 8.70
CA ALA A 19 15.28 4.88 7.62
C ALA A 19 16.13 3.71 8.12
N ALA A 20 17.14 3.98 8.94
CA ALA A 20 18.02 2.95 9.45
C ALA A 20 17.27 1.87 10.26
N ARG A 21 16.28 2.28 11.04
CA ARG A 21 15.44 1.37 11.82
C ARG A 21 14.53 0.54 10.95
N ILE A 22 13.97 1.14 9.93
CA ILE A 22 13.11 0.44 8.96
C ILE A 22 13.91 -0.59 8.17
N GLU A 23 15.11 -0.23 7.70
CA GLU A 23 16.00 -1.14 7.02
C GLU A 23 16.42 -2.32 7.91
N GLN A 24 16.72 -2.06 9.16
CA GLN A 24 17.03 -3.11 10.13
C GLN A 24 15.86 -4.07 10.30
N SER A 25 14.65 -3.54 10.43
CA SER A 25 13.42 -4.34 10.55
C SER A 25 13.16 -5.17 9.29
N TYR A 26 13.40 -4.59 8.12
CA TYR A 26 13.29 -5.30 6.85
C TYR A 26 14.25 -6.49 6.77
N ARG A 27 15.51 -6.28 7.14
CA ARG A 27 16.52 -7.37 7.16
C ARG A 27 16.15 -8.46 8.15
N ALA A 28 15.66 -8.09 9.32
CA ALA A 28 15.21 -9.05 10.33
C ALA A 28 14.00 -9.86 9.84
N ALA A 29 13.06 -9.22 9.20
CA ALA A 29 11.88 -9.90 8.65
C ALA A 29 12.26 -10.89 7.53
N LYS A 30 13.27 -10.59 6.72
CA LYS A 30 13.76 -11.48 5.66
C LYS A 30 14.35 -12.79 6.18
N VAL A 31 14.78 -12.83 7.41
CA VAL A 31 15.22 -14.09 8.05
C VAL A 31 14.06 -15.06 8.27
N ILE A 32 12.86 -14.51 8.47
CA ILE A 32 11.67 -15.29 8.82
C ILE A 32 10.84 -15.64 7.58
N SER A 33 10.76 -14.73 6.61
CA SER A 33 9.87 -14.89 5.45
C SER A 33 10.55 -14.43 4.16
N ASP A 34 10.23 -15.12 3.07
CA ASP A 34 10.63 -14.71 1.71
C ASP A 34 9.71 -13.65 1.11
N ARG A 35 8.58 -13.39 1.76
CA ARG A 35 7.55 -12.46 1.27
C ARG A 35 7.68 -11.09 1.93
N VAL A 36 8.89 -10.57 1.93
CA VAL A 36 9.20 -9.28 2.56
C VAL A 36 9.72 -8.33 1.50
N TYR A 37 9.11 -7.17 1.45
CA TYR A 37 9.37 -6.14 0.45
C TYR A 37 9.68 -4.82 1.13
N ILE A 38 10.45 -3.98 0.47
CA ILE A 38 10.72 -2.63 0.93
C ILE A 38 10.61 -1.63 -0.21
N LEU A 39 9.92 -0.54 0.04
CA LEU A 39 9.88 0.62 -0.83
C LEU A 39 10.91 1.63 -0.32
N SER A 40 11.98 1.87 -1.09
CA SER A 40 13.09 2.72 -0.67
C SER A 40 13.76 3.41 -1.84
N ASN A 41 14.29 4.59 -1.60
CA ASN A 41 15.17 5.30 -2.53
C ASN A 41 16.67 5.12 -2.22
N ASN A 42 17.01 4.38 -1.17
CA ASN A 42 18.40 4.17 -0.78
C ASN A 42 19.10 3.19 -1.75
N PRO A 43 20.12 3.65 -2.49
CA PRO A 43 20.82 2.80 -3.46
C PRO A 43 21.62 1.65 -2.82
N LEU A 44 21.89 1.71 -1.51
CA LEU A 44 22.59 0.67 -0.78
C LEU A 44 21.72 -0.56 -0.50
N ILE A 45 20.40 -0.40 -0.56
CA ILE A 45 19.47 -1.51 -0.41
C ILE A 45 19.27 -2.14 -1.78
N GLN A 46 19.69 -3.39 -1.93
CA GLN A 46 19.57 -4.15 -3.16
C GLN A 46 19.06 -5.56 -2.88
N GLY A 47 18.49 -6.17 -3.89
CA GLY A 47 18.03 -7.55 -3.85
C GLY A 47 16.57 -7.69 -4.28
N ASP A 48 16.10 -8.93 -4.21
CA ASP A 48 14.71 -9.25 -4.52
C ASP A 48 13.77 -8.62 -3.49
N GLY A 49 12.66 -8.09 -3.95
CA GLY A 49 11.67 -7.44 -3.09
C GLY A 49 11.96 -5.97 -2.80
N VAL A 50 13.03 -5.42 -3.37
CA VAL A 50 13.29 -3.97 -3.27
C VAL A 50 12.56 -3.24 -4.39
N MET A 51 11.65 -2.36 -3.99
CA MET A 51 10.91 -1.49 -4.89
C MET A 51 11.52 -0.09 -4.82
N ARG A 52 12.09 0.34 -5.93
CA ARG A 52 12.86 1.59 -5.99
C ARG A 52 11.96 2.79 -6.23
N VAL A 53 12.08 3.77 -5.36
CA VAL A 53 11.52 5.10 -5.60
C VAL A 53 12.54 5.91 -6.40
N PRO A 54 12.20 6.41 -7.59
CA PRO A 54 13.18 7.02 -8.50
C PRO A 54 13.71 8.38 -8.04
N HIS A 55 13.02 9.06 -7.15
CA HIS A 55 13.36 10.40 -6.69
C HIS A 55 13.37 10.51 -5.19
N GLN A 56 14.27 11.33 -4.68
CA GLN A 56 14.22 11.75 -3.29
C GLN A 56 13.12 12.79 -3.15
N VAL A 57 12.16 12.53 -2.29
CA VAL A 57 11.01 13.40 -2.04
C VAL A 57 11.14 13.98 -0.64
N ASP A 58 10.75 15.25 -0.48
CA ASP A 58 10.69 15.89 0.84
C ASP A 58 9.84 15.04 1.80
N GLU A 59 10.29 14.92 3.04
CA GLU A 59 9.63 14.14 4.08
C GLU A 59 8.15 14.50 4.25
N MET A 60 7.80 15.76 4.10
CA MET A 60 6.43 16.25 4.20
C MET A 60 5.53 15.75 3.06
N ILE A 61 6.11 15.49 1.90
CA ILE A 61 5.39 15.06 0.68
C ILE A 61 5.46 13.53 0.51
N SER A 62 6.41 12.88 1.15
CA SER A 62 6.64 11.45 1.07
C SER A 62 5.37 10.59 1.29
N PRO A 63 4.49 10.90 2.26
CA PRO A 63 3.26 10.14 2.43
C PRO A 63 2.34 10.14 1.21
N LEU A 64 2.27 11.23 0.47
CA LEU A 64 1.45 11.32 -0.76
C LEU A 64 2.00 10.44 -1.86
N TYR A 65 3.31 10.40 -1.99
CA TYR A 65 3.98 9.54 -2.96
C TYR A 65 3.76 8.06 -2.64
N THR A 66 3.90 7.71 -1.38
CA THR A 66 3.66 6.35 -0.89
C THR A 66 2.21 5.93 -1.08
N LEU A 67 1.26 6.82 -0.82
CA LEU A 67 -0.16 6.56 -1.03
C LEU A 67 -0.47 6.22 -2.48
N ALA A 68 0.08 6.98 -3.43
CA ALA A 68 -0.09 6.70 -4.85
C ALA A 68 0.43 5.31 -5.23
N PHE A 69 1.59 4.93 -4.71
CA PHE A 69 2.16 3.60 -4.92
C PHE A 69 1.25 2.50 -4.36
N VAL A 70 0.77 2.65 -3.13
CA VAL A 70 -0.10 1.66 -2.48
C VAL A 70 -1.42 1.52 -3.24
N GLN A 71 -1.99 2.62 -3.71
CA GLN A 71 -3.22 2.60 -4.52
C GLN A 71 -3.01 1.89 -5.85
N MET A 72 -1.91 2.14 -6.54
CA MET A 72 -1.58 1.45 -7.78
C MET A 72 -1.37 -0.05 -7.58
N MET A 73 -0.70 -0.42 -6.50
CA MET A 73 -0.51 -1.81 -6.12
C MET A 73 -1.84 -2.50 -5.83
N ALA A 74 -2.70 -1.89 -5.04
CA ALA A 74 -4.02 -2.41 -4.72
C ALA A 74 -4.88 -2.59 -5.97
N TYR A 75 -4.86 -1.62 -6.87
CA TYR A 75 -5.55 -1.71 -8.15
C TYR A 75 -5.04 -2.87 -8.99
N THR A 76 -3.73 -3.00 -9.14
CA THR A 76 -3.11 -4.05 -9.95
C THR A 76 -3.42 -5.45 -9.40
N VAL A 77 -3.33 -5.64 -8.09
CA VAL A 77 -3.67 -6.91 -7.45
C VAL A 77 -5.14 -7.23 -7.63
N SER A 78 -6.02 -6.26 -7.46
CA SER A 78 -7.47 -6.43 -7.63
C SER A 78 -7.83 -6.80 -9.06
N GLU A 79 -7.24 -6.16 -10.06
CA GLU A 79 -7.49 -6.48 -11.47
C GLU A 79 -6.93 -7.85 -11.86
N THR A 80 -5.73 -8.20 -11.38
CA THR A 80 -5.09 -9.49 -11.67
C THR A 80 -5.90 -10.65 -11.11
N ASN A 81 -6.33 -10.55 -9.86
CA ASN A 81 -7.05 -11.62 -9.17
C ASN A 81 -8.57 -11.57 -9.41
N SER A 82 -9.09 -10.42 -9.83
CA SER A 82 -10.53 -10.16 -10.03
C SER A 82 -11.41 -10.49 -8.82
N THR A 83 -10.81 -10.60 -7.64
CA THR A 83 -11.49 -11.06 -6.42
C THR A 83 -12.59 -10.12 -5.97
N TRP A 84 -12.41 -8.83 -6.16
CA TRP A 84 -13.40 -7.84 -5.80
C TRP A 84 -14.68 -7.93 -6.64
N LYS A 85 -14.56 -8.33 -7.92
CA LYS A 85 -15.70 -8.51 -8.83
C LYS A 85 -16.56 -9.72 -8.45
N GLN A 86 -15.96 -10.69 -7.78
CA GLN A 86 -16.59 -11.95 -7.41
C GLN A 86 -17.18 -11.92 -5.99
N HIS A 87 -16.94 -10.84 -5.25
CA HIS A 87 -17.48 -10.75 -3.89
C HIS A 87 -19.00 -10.77 -3.90
N PRO A 88 -19.67 -11.63 -3.10
CA PRO A 88 -21.12 -11.80 -3.16
C PRO A 88 -21.92 -10.53 -2.86
N LEU A 89 -21.36 -9.62 -2.07
CA LEU A 89 -22.01 -8.36 -1.72
C LEU A 89 -21.60 -7.18 -2.63
N MET A 90 -20.85 -7.44 -3.71
CA MET A 90 -20.36 -6.38 -4.58
C MET A 90 -21.47 -5.60 -5.27
N LYS A 91 -22.55 -6.28 -5.65
CA LYS A 91 -23.72 -5.64 -6.27
C LYS A 91 -24.38 -4.65 -5.31
N GLU A 92 -24.56 -5.07 -4.07
CA GLU A 92 -25.15 -4.24 -3.02
C GLU A 92 -24.24 -3.06 -2.65
N TYR A 93 -22.94 -3.33 -2.50
CA TYR A 93 -21.93 -2.30 -2.26
C TYR A 93 -21.96 -1.20 -3.33
N LYS A 94 -21.98 -1.60 -4.60
CA LYS A 94 -22.04 -0.66 -5.73
C LYS A 94 -23.34 0.13 -5.75
N ALA A 95 -24.45 -0.50 -5.42
CA ALA A 95 -25.74 0.17 -5.38
C ALA A 95 -25.78 1.27 -4.32
N ILE A 96 -25.15 1.04 -3.18
CA ILE A 96 -25.06 2.04 -2.10
C ILE A 96 -24.07 3.16 -2.48
N LEU A 97 -22.91 2.80 -2.99
CA LEU A 97 -21.83 3.76 -3.27
C LEU A 97 -22.14 4.68 -4.46
N PHE A 98 -22.69 4.11 -5.52
CA PHE A 98 -22.91 4.82 -6.79
C PHE A 98 -24.39 5.12 -7.04
N GLY A 99 -25.29 4.64 -6.19
CA GLY A 99 -26.71 4.91 -6.29
C GLY A 99 -27.00 6.38 -6.03
N LYS A 100 -27.89 6.95 -6.83
CA LYS A 100 -28.51 8.23 -6.48
C LYS A 100 -29.39 7.98 -5.28
N SER A 101 -28.94 8.40 -4.11
CA SER A 101 -29.77 8.29 -2.92
C SER A 101 -30.57 9.57 -2.73
N ASP A 102 -31.80 9.43 -2.25
CA ASP A 102 -32.62 10.56 -1.88
C ASP A 102 -32.02 11.42 -0.76
N THR A 103 -31.03 10.87 -0.06
CA THR A 103 -30.24 11.61 0.92
C THR A 103 -29.37 12.72 0.29
N TYR A 104 -29.13 12.69 -1.00
CA TYR A 104 -28.44 13.78 -1.68
C TYR A 104 -29.24 15.09 -1.60
N GLN A 105 -30.54 15.00 -1.55
CA GLN A 105 -31.43 16.18 -1.40
C GLN A 105 -31.41 16.74 0.02
N ALA A 106 -31.10 15.94 1.02
CA ALA A 106 -30.99 16.39 2.41
C ALA A 106 -29.76 17.28 2.67
N TYR A 107 -28.80 17.29 1.78
CA TYR A 107 -27.60 18.13 1.86
C TYR A 107 -27.61 19.29 0.89
N ASP A 108 -28.74 19.55 0.26
CA ASP A 108 -28.89 20.73 -0.57
C ASP A 108 -28.87 21.96 0.33
N CYS A 109 -27.75 22.63 0.40
CA CYS A 109 -27.52 23.84 1.16
C CYS A 109 -28.13 25.04 0.40
N THR A 110 -29.40 25.07 0.35
CA THR A 110 -30.10 26.27 -0.12
C THR A 110 -30.23 27.29 1.00
#